data_89f4b4fb78bc06db2b43f29f94b3cd02
#
_entry.id   89f4b4fb78bc06db2b43f29f94b3cd02
#
_cell.length_a   1.000
_cell.length_b   1.000
_cell.length_c   1.000
_cell.angle_alpha   90.00
_cell.angle_beta   90.00
_cell.angle_gamma   90.00
#
_symmetry.space_group_name_H-M   'P 1'
#
loop_
_entity.id
_entity.type
_entity.pdbx_description
1 polymer ?
#
loop_
_entity_poly.entity_id
_entity_poly.type
_entity_poly.pdbx_seq_one_letter_code
_entity_poly.pdbx_strand_id
1 'polypeptide(L)'
;EKKTLRIVAQHADGWNAAYVSQEQFKQLNQTLNQWCVKLDRDPTSIKRSVNLSFNLALTDKDIKREQTRIDREWGPAADRITSGALLCKPEAAIEKLLEYHHLGADMINIAIRAPYHEEALSAYLEQVIPAVKAATS
;
A
#
# COMPACT_ATOMS: atom_id res chain seq x y z
N GLU A 1 8.17 10.57 -11.56
CA GLU A 1 7.82 10.68 -10.12
C GLU A 1 8.46 11.89 -9.44
N LYS A 2 9.75 12.20 -9.64
CA LYS A 2 10.37 13.38 -9.01
C LYS A 2 9.68 14.71 -9.33
N LYS A 3 9.24 14.88 -10.59
CA LYS A 3 8.47 16.07 -11.01
C LYS A 3 7.09 16.11 -10.38
N THR A 4 6.42 14.98 -10.29
CA THR A 4 5.10 14.85 -9.67
C THR A 4 5.15 15.21 -8.19
N LEU A 5 6.13 14.70 -7.43
CA LEU A 5 6.28 15.01 -6.01
C LEU A 5 6.59 16.48 -5.73
N ARG A 6 7.29 17.16 -6.64
CA ARG A 6 7.46 18.61 -6.56
C ARG A 6 6.13 19.35 -6.68
N ILE A 7 5.28 18.94 -7.64
CA ILE A 7 3.93 19.55 -7.83
C ILE A 7 3.05 19.26 -6.60
N VAL A 8 3.12 18.05 -6.06
CA VAL A 8 2.43 17.68 -4.79
C VAL A 8 2.87 18.62 -3.68
N ALA A 9 4.18 18.80 -3.48
CA ALA A 9 4.71 19.70 -2.46
C ALA A 9 4.28 21.15 -2.65
N GLN A 10 4.03 21.59 -3.87
CA GLN A 10 3.60 22.97 -4.17
C GLN A 10 2.10 23.19 -3.94
N HIS A 11 1.25 22.21 -4.28
CA HIS A 11 -0.18 22.47 -4.48
C HIS A 11 -1.14 21.47 -3.83
N ALA A 12 -0.68 20.28 -3.44
CA ALA A 12 -1.58 19.23 -3.00
C ALA A 12 -1.78 19.21 -1.48
N ASP A 13 -2.98 18.84 -1.03
CA ASP A 13 -3.29 18.54 0.36
C ASP A 13 -3.10 17.06 0.70
N GLY A 14 -2.99 16.22 -0.32
CA GLY A 14 -2.75 14.79 -0.19
C GLY A 14 -2.01 14.20 -1.38
N TRP A 15 -1.37 13.07 -1.13
CA TRP A 15 -0.64 12.31 -2.12
C TRP A 15 -0.93 10.81 -1.93
N ASN A 16 -1.14 10.11 -3.04
CA ASN A 16 -1.37 8.67 -3.05
C ASN A 16 -0.28 7.94 -3.83
N ALA A 17 0.38 6.99 -3.19
CA ALA A 17 1.32 6.08 -3.83
C ALA A 17 0.59 4.80 -4.26
N ALA A 18 0.58 4.50 -5.56
CA ALA A 18 -0.14 3.37 -6.10
C ALA A 18 0.79 2.19 -6.38
N TYR A 19 0.50 1.06 -5.75
CA TYR A 19 1.18 -0.23 -5.97
C TYR A 19 2.70 -0.14 -5.81
N VAL A 20 3.14 0.37 -4.67
CA VAL A 20 4.56 0.48 -4.30
C VAL A 20 4.88 -0.41 -3.10
N SER A 21 6.10 -0.92 -3.03
CA SER A 21 6.61 -1.60 -1.84
C SER A 21 6.83 -0.63 -0.68
N GLN A 22 7.02 -1.15 0.53
CA GLN A 22 7.35 -0.35 1.72
C GLN A 22 8.62 0.48 1.49
N GLU A 23 9.66 -0.10 0.91
CA GLU A 23 10.91 0.60 0.62
C GLU A 23 10.71 1.72 -0.41
N GLN A 24 9.95 1.46 -1.47
CA GLN A 24 9.61 2.50 -2.45
C GLN A 24 8.78 3.62 -1.83
N PHE A 25 7.79 3.28 -0.98
CA PHE A 25 6.98 4.26 -0.26
C PHE A 25 7.85 5.15 0.63
N LYS A 26 8.78 4.56 1.38
CA LYS A 26 9.75 5.28 2.20
C LYS A 26 10.58 6.27 1.38
N GLN A 27 11.14 5.84 0.26
CA GLN A 27 11.95 6.68 -0.62
C GLN A 27 11.14 7.84 -1.22
N LEU A 28 9.90 7.58 -1.63
CA LEU A 28 9.00 8.61 -2.16
C LEU A 28 8.61 9.63 -1.09
N ASN A 29 8.33 9.18 0.14
CA ASN A 29 8.08 10.07 1.28
C ASN A 29 9.27 10.96 1.60
N GLN A 30 10.48 10.41 1.61
CA GLN A 30 11.70 11.20 1.82
C GLN A 30 11.87 12.27 0.73
N THR A 31 11.62 11.89 -0.53
CA THR A 31 11.67 12.84 -1.66
C THR A 31 10.62 13.94 -1.52
N LEU A 32 9.40 13.59 -1.12
CA LEU A 32 8.34 14.59 -0.88
C LEU A 32 8.72 15.54 0.25
N ASN A 33 9.25 15.03 1.36
CA ASN A 33 9.73 15.85 2.48
C ASN A 33 10.81 16.83 2.04
N GLN A 34 11.78 16.38 1.25
CA GLN A 34 12.85 17.24 0.72
C GLN A 34 12.29 18.39 -0.15
N TRP A 35 11.27 18.12 -0.96
CA TRP A 35 10.60 19.17 -1.74
C TRP A 35 9.83 20.14 -0.85
N CYS A 36 9.14 19.64 0.17
CA CYS A 36 8.44 20.52 1.12
C CYS A 36 9.42 21.46 1.82
N VAL A 37 10.56 20.95 2.31
CA VAL A 37 11.60 21.79 2.94
C VAL A 37 12.12 22.85 1.97
N LYS A 38 12.40 22.50 0.71
CA LYS A 38 12.87 23.45 -0.31
C LYS A 38 11.84 24.55 -0.65
N LEU A 39 10.57 24.29 -0.39
CA LEU A 39 9.45 25.18 -0.71
C LEU A 39 8.90 25.88 0.53
N ASP A 40 9.58 25.76 1.67
CA ASP A 40 9.17 26.30 2.96
C ASP A 40 7.74 25.88 3.37
N ARG A 41 7.42 24.61 3.12
CA ARG A 41 6.14 23.99 3.44
C ARG A 41 6.30 22.90 4.50
N ASP A 42 5.40 22.86 5.48
CA ASP A 42 5.36 21.79 6.46
C ASP A 42 5.00 20.45 5.78
N PRO A 43 5.89 19.45 5.82
CA PRO A 43 5.61 18.13 5.23
C PRO A 43 4.39 17.43 5.85
N THR A 44 4.06 17.72 7.10
CA THR A 44 2.92 17.10 7.80
C THR A 44 1.56 17.65 7.34
N SER A 45 1.56 18.77 6.61
CA SER A 45 0.35 19.33 6.01
C SER A 45 -0.19 18.50 4.84
N ILE A 46 0.59 17.56 4.31
CA ILE A 46 0.20 16.73 3.17
C ILE A 46 -0.15 15.34 3.66
N LYS A 47 -1.41 14.94 3.53
CA LYS A 47 -1.88 13.59 3.85
C LYS A 47 -1.30 12.57 2.87
N ARG A 48 -0.94 11.40 3.37
CA ARG A 48 -0.27 10.36 2.58
C ARG A 48 -1.06 9.07 2.62
N SER A 49 -1.31 8.53 1.44
CA SER A 49 -1.97 7.25 1.30
C SER A 49 -1.21 6.32 0.37
N VAL A 50 -1.48 5.04 0.50
CA VAL A 50 -0.97 4.01 -0.40
C VAL A 50 -2.12 3.15 -0.88
N ASN A 51 -2.09 2.77 -2.17
CA ASN A 51 -2.99 1.75 -2.71
C ASN A 51 -2.26 0.43 -2.84
N LEU A 52 -2.84 -0.62 -2.28
CA LEU A 52 -2.35 -2.00 -2.42
C LEU A 52 -3.39 -2.86 -3.14
N SER A 53 -2.93 -3.81 -3.92
CA SER A 53 -3.82 -4.81 -4.52
C SER A 53 -4.24 -5.85 -3.48
N PHE A 54 -5.52 -6.20 -3.44
CA PHE A 54 -6.05 -7.26 -2.58
C PHE A 54 -5.75 -8.64 -3.17
N ASN A 55 -4.80 -9.34 -2.59
CA ASN A 55 -4.43 -10.71 -2.94
C ASN A 55 -4.19 -11.55 -1.68
N LEU A 56 -4.95 -11.29 -0.62
CA LEU A 56 -4.81 -12.01 0.64
C LEU A 56 -5.07 -13.50 0.42
N ALA A 57 -4.25 -14.32 1.03
CA ALA A 57 -4.26 -15.77 0.89
C ALA A 57 -4.32 -16.43 2.27
N LEU A 58 -5.03 -17.55 2.39
CA LEU A 58 -5.13 -18.30 3.63
C LEU A 58 -4.13 -19.45 3.68
N THR A 59 -3.68 -19.92 2.52
CA THR A 59 -2.73 -21.03 2.38
C THR A 59 -1.62 -20.70 1.37
N ASP A 60 -0.53 -21.46 1.42
CA ASP A 60 0.57 -21.31 0.44
C ASP A 60 0.11 -21.62 -0.99
N LYS A 61 -0.86 -22.51 -1.16
CA LYS A 61 -1.49 -22.78 -2.45
C LYS A 61 -2.23 -21.55 -2.97
N ASP A 62 -2.91 -20.82 -2.09
CA ASP A 62 -3.61 -19.59 -2.46
C ASP A 62 -2.63 -18.50 -2.88
N ILE A 63 -1.50 -18.36 -2.19
CA ILE A 63 -0.43 -17.41 -2.56
C ILE A 63 0.02 -17.67 -4.01
N LYS A 64 0.29 -18.94 -4.35
CA LYS A 64 0.70 -19.31 -5.71
C LYS A 64 -0.39 -19.01 -6.74
N ARG A 65 -1.64 -19.30 -6.41
CA ARG A 65 -2.79 -18.98 -7.28
C ARG A 65 -2.93 -17.49 -7.53
N GLU A 66 -2.83 -16.67 -6.48
CA GLU A 66 -2.94 -15.22 -6.59
C GLU A 66 -1.74 -14.62 -7.35
N GLN A 67 -0.53 -15.15 -7.16
CA GLN A 67 0.63 -14.73 -7.95
C GLN A 67 0.42 -15.04 -9.44
N THR A 68 -0.01 -16.25 -9.78
CA THR A 68 -0.32 -16.63 -11.17
C THR A 68 -1.40 -15.74 -11.77
N ARG A 69 -2.39 -15.33 -10.96
CA ARG A 69 -3.41 -14.39 -11.39
C ARG A 69 -2.84 -13.01 -11.71
N ILE A 70 -1.99 -12.48 -10.85
CA ILE A 70 -1.30 -11.20 -11.07
C ILE A 70 -0.47 -11.27 -12.37
N ASP A 71 0.32 -12.32 -12.54
CA ASP A 71 1.15 -12.51 -13.74
C ASP A 71 0.34 -12.51 -15.03
N ARG A 72 -0.80 -13.20 -15.02
CA ARG A 72 -1.71 -13.29 -16.16
C ARG A 72 -2.42 -11.95 -16.45
N GLU A 73 -2.91 -11.27 -15.42
CA GLU A 73 -3.73 -10.06 -15.58
C GLU A 73 -2.89 -8.82 -15.89
N TRP A 74 -1.65 -8.77 -15.39
CA TRP A 74 -0.82 -7.59 -15.45
C TRP A 74 0.40 -7.72 -16.36
N GLY A 75 0.75 -8.93 -16.79
CA GLY A 75 1.86 -9.18 -17.72
C GLY A 75 3.15 -8.44 -17.33
N PRO A 76 3.68 -7.54 -18.17
CA PRO A 76 4.91 -6.80 -17.87
C PRO A 76 4.87 -5.94 -16.61
N ALA A 77 3.68 -5.61 -16.11
CA ALA A 77 3.51 -4.83 -14.88
C ALA A 77 3.36 -5.70 -13.61
N ALA A 78 3.39 -7.03 -13.74
CA ALA A 78 3.14 -7.96 -12.63
C ALA A 78 4.07 -7.75 -11.44
N ASP A 79 5.37 -7.57 -11.67
CA ASP A 79 6.34 -7.35 -10.58
C ASP A 79 6.00 -6.10 -9.75
N ARG A 80 5.59 -5.03 -10.43
CA ARG A 80 5.16 -3.81 -9.75
C ARG A 80 3.92 -4.05 -8.91
N ILE A 81 2.93 -4.74 -9.45
CA ILE A 81 1.68 -5.05 -8.73
C ILE A 81 1.98 -5.98 -7.54
N THR A 82 2.80 -7.00 -7.72
CA THR A 82 3.21 -7.92 -6.65
C THR A 82 3.89 -7.18 -5.51
N SER A 83 4.79 -6.24 -5.80
CA SER A 83 5.47 -5.46 -4.76
C SER A 83 4.50 -4.59 -3.95
N GLY A 84 3.44 -4.09 -4.57
CA GLY A 84 2.37 -3.31 -3.95
C GLY A 84 1.09 -4.12 -3.69
N ALA A 85 1.17 -5.44 -3.53
CA ALA A 85 0.05 -6.31 -3.23
C ALA A 85 0.04 -6.78 -1.78
N LEU A 86 -1.14 -7.03 -1.26
CA LEU A 86 -1.34 -7.73 0.00
C LEU A 86 -1.34 -9.26 -0.28
N LEU A 87 -0.27 -9.74 -0.91
CA LEU A 87 -0.07 -11.13 -1.32
C LEU A 87 0.61 -11.91 -0.19
N CYS A 88 -0.13 -12.20 0.85
CA CYS A 88 0.37 -12.89 2.04
C CYS A 88 -0.79 -13.42 2.88
N LYS A 89 -0.46 -14.13 3.95
CA LYS A 89 -1.42 -14.59 4.95
C LYS A 89 -1.81 -13.44 5.91
N PRO A 90 -2.92 -13.57 6.67
CA PRO A 90 -3.43 -12.51 7.55
C PRO A 90 -2.40 -11.92 8.51
N GLU A 91 -1.58 -12.74 9.15
CA GLU A 91 -0.56 -12.29 10.11
C GLU A 91 0.49 -11.39 9.43
N ALA A 92 1.01 -11.83 8.30
CA ALA A 92 1.97 -11.04 7.52
C ALA A 92 1.33 -9.78 6.90
N ALA A 93 0.03 -9.82 6.61
CA ALA A 93 -0.71 -8.64 6.16
C ALA A 93 -0.78 -7.57 7.25
N ILE A 94 -1.03 -7.97 8.50
CA ILE A 94 -1.03 -7.05 9.65
C ILE A 94 0.33 -6.35 9.77
N GLU A 95 1.42 -7.12 9.78
CA GLU A 95 2.77 -6.57 9.85
C GLU A 95 3.06 -5.59 8.69
N LYS A 96 2.70 -5.97 7.47
CA LYS A 96 2.90 -5.14 6.28
C LYS A 96 2.12 -3.82 6.36
N LEU A 97 0.88 -3.84 6.81
CA LEU A 97 0.05 -2.64 6.94
C LEU A 97 0.58 -1.73 8.06
N LEU A 98 1.00 -2.29 9.19
CA LEU A 98 1.62 -1.53 10.27
C LEU A 98 2.94 -0.88 9.82
N GLU A 99 3.73 -1.55 8.99
CA GLU A 99 4.95 -0.98 8.43
C GLU A 99 4.65 0.24 7.54
N TYR A 100 3.66 0.19 6.65
CA TYR A 100 3.25 1.37 5.87
C TYR A 100 2.79 2.52 6.78
N HIS A 101 2.07 2.22 7.84
CA HIS A 101 1.66 3.22 8.83
C HIS A 101 2.88 3.88 9.50
N HIS A 102 3.84 3.07 9.98
CA HIS A 102 5.09 3.57 10.59
C HIS A 102 5.95 4.38 9.60
N LEU A 103 5.87 4.07 8.32
CA LEU A 103 6.53 4.83 7.25
C LEU A 103 5.80 6.13 6.88
N GLY A 104 4.68 6.42 7.52
CA GLY A 104 3.96 7.69 7.38
C GLY A 104 2.72 7.64 6.49
N ALA A 105 2.14 6.46 6.23
CA ALA A 105 0.84 6.37 5.59
C ALA A 105 -0.27 6.74 6.58
N ASP A 106 -1.00 7.80 6.30
CA ASP A 106 -2.21 8.20 7.03
C ASP A 106 -3.41 7.30 6.67
N MET A 107 -3.41 6.76 5.46
CA MET A 107 -4.47 5.90 4.93
C MET A 107 -3.90 4.83 4.00
N ILE A 108 -4.44 3.62 4.11
CA ILE A 108 -4.14 2.51 3.22
C ILE A 108 -5.42 2.08 2.52
N ASN A 109 -5.44 2.19 1.19
CA ASN A 109 -6.54 1.76 0.35
C ASN A 109 -6.25 0.37 -0.19
N ILE A 110 -7.20 -0.54 -0.07
CA ILE A 110 -7.09 -1.89 -0.62
C ILE A 110 -7.99 -2.01 -1.84
N ALA A 111 -7.38 -2.18 -3.00
CA ALA A 111 -8.10 -2.34 -4.27
C ALA A 111 -8.55 -3.78 -4.45
N ILE A 112 -9.84 -4.03 -4.25
CA ILE A 112 -10.47 -5.34 -4.42
C ILE A 112 -11.02 -5.41 -5.85
N ARG A 113 -10.65 -6.48 -6.58
CA ARG A 113 -11.11 -6.75 -7.94
C ARG A 113 -11.74 -8.13 -8.01
N ALA A 114 -12.89 -8.22 -8.67
CA ALA A 114 -13.53 -9.51 -8.94
C ALA A 114 -12.76 -10.30 -10.02
N PRO A 115 -12.75 -11.65 -9.95
CA PRO A 115 -13.22 -12.43 -8.81
C PRO A 115 -12.26 -12.37 -7.64
N TYR A 116 -12.78 -12.33 -6.42
CA TYR A 116 -11.99 -12.36 -5.18
C TYR A 116 -12.40 -13.56 -4.32
N HIS A 117 -11.52 -13.96 -3.42
CA HIS A 117 -11.74 -15.07 -2.51
C HIS A 117 -12.52 -14.58 -1.29
N GLU A 118 -13.78 -15.01 -1.13
CA GLU A 118 -14.67 -14.53 -0.07
C GLU A 118 -14.15 -14.81 1.34
N GLU A 119 -13.59 -16.00 1.57
CA GLU A 119 -13.01 -16.36 2.88
C GLU A 119 -11.79 -15.48 3.22
N ALA A 120 -10.97 -15.15 2.23
CA ALA A 120 -9.86 -14.22 2.41
C ALA A 120 -10.36 -12.81 2.73
N LEU A 121 -11.44 -12.36 2.09
CA LEU A 121 -12.05 -11.06 2.40
C LEU A 121 -12.63 -11.05 3.82
N SER A 122 -13.32 -12.12 4.25
CA SER A 122 -13.78 -12.26 5.63
C SER A 122 -12.63 -12.20 6.62
N ALA A 123 -11.54 -12.93 6.38
CA ALA A 123 -10.34 -12.87 7.22
C ALA A 123 -9.74 -11.45 7.27
N TYR A 124 -9.72 -10.74 6.15
CA TYR A 124 -9.26 -9.36 6.11
C TYR A 124 -10.11 -8.43 6.99
N LEU A 125 -11.43 -8.54 6.87
CA LEU A 125 -12.38 -7.70 7.62
C LEU A 125 -12.44 -8.03 9.13
N GLU A 126 -12.33 -9.30 9.49
CA GLU A 126 -12.55 -9.80 10.85
C GLU A 126 -11.27 -9.96 11.65
N GLN A 127 -10.12 -10.12 11.01
CA GLN A 127 -8.84 -10.34 11.68
C GLN A 127 -7.85 -9.20 11.40
N VAL A 128 -7.60 -8.87 10.13
CA VAL A 128 -6.54 -7.92 9.75
C VAL A 128 -6.92 -6.50 10.14
N ILE A 129 -8.08 -6.01 9.73
CA ILE A 129 -8.52 -4.62 10.02
C ILE A 129 -8.60 -4.36 11.53
N PRO A 130 -9.24 -5.23 12.36
CA PRO A 130 -9.31 -4.99 13.79
C PRO A 130 -7.94 -4.97 14.47
N ALA A 131 -7.03 -5.87 14.08
CA ALA A 131 -5.67 -5.92 14.63
C ALA A 131 -4.86 -4.65 14.30
N VAL A 132 -4.91 -4.19 13.05
CA VAL A 132 -4.24 -2.95 12.64
C VAL A 132 -4.83 -1.74 13.38
N LYS A 133 -6.15 -1.64 13.46
CA LYS A 133 -6.81 -0.55 14.21
C LYS A 133 -6.40 -0.53 15.68
N ALA A 134 -6.38 -1.68 16.34
CA ALA A 134 -5.98 -1.78 17.74
C ALA A 134 -4.51 -1.35 17.97
N ALA A 135 -3.63 -1.65 17.03
CA ALA A 135 -2.21 -1.31 17.12
C ALA A 135 -1.89 0.16 16.76
N THR A 136 -2.82 0.86 16.08
CA THR A 136 -2.63 2.25 15.61
C THR A 136 -3.51 3.28 16.33
N SER A 137 -4.27 2.83 17.30
CA SER A 137 -5.15 3.69 18.12
C SER A 137 -4.40 4.41 19.23
#